data_54879d2bb91b45c49c803e696d66263b
#
_entry.id   54879d2bb91b45c49c803e696d66263b
#
_cell.length_a   1.000
_cell.length_b   1.000
_cell.length_c   1.000
_cell.angle_alpha   90.00
_cell.angle_beta   90.00
_cell.angle_gamma   90.00
#
_symmetry.space_group_name_H-M   'P 1'
#
loop_
_entity.id
_entity.type
_entity.pdbx_description
1 polymer ?
#
loop_
_entity_poly.entity_id
_entity_poly.type
_entity_poly.pdbx_seq_one_letter_code
_entity_poly.pdbx_strand_id
1 'polypeptide(L)'
;RHFFLIQANTMMRSGELFGLKWKNVKVYEKDNYKWAEIIVEGETSKVRKDRVFVARGGNHFERLKRLSKHTKGSDFVFTLNDSTHWHALNRRALEYHFKRLLQGVGITDAKERKLQLYSCRHYGISKRVNNGANIVQLAKDCGTSVEHITKTYYHSNLRNSERNMAIMYEE
;
A
#
# COMPACT_ATOMS: atom_id res chain seq x y z
N ARG A 1 4.31 -7.58 10.04
CA ARG A 1 5.35 -6.90 9.25
C ARG A 1 4.95 -6.72 7.78
N HIS A 2 4.64 -7.80 7.05
CA HIS A 2 4.37 -7.74 5.60
C HIS A 2 3.16 -6.87 5.25
N PHE A 3 2.10 -6.85 6.08
CA PHE A 3 0.96 -5.96 5.87
C PHE A 3 1.39 -4.49 5.71
N PHE A 4 2.20 -3.97 6.63
CA PHE A 4 2.63 -2.57 6.64
C PHE A 4 3.52 -2.24 5.43
N LEU A 5 4.45 -3.15 5.08
CA LEU A 5 5.31 -2.99 3.93
C LEU A 5 4.53 -3.02 2.61
N ILE A 6 3.57 -3.94 2.50
CA ILE A 6 2.69 -4.02 1.33
C ILE A 6 1.82 -2.77 1.25
N GLN A 7 1.22 -2.32 2.36
CA GLN A 7 0.40 -1.11 2.37
C GLN A 7 1.20 0.14 1.95
N ALA A 8 2.42 0.31 2.44
CA ALA A 8 3.29 1.42 2.05
C ALA A 8 3.67 1.37 0.57
N ASN A 9 3.93 0.18 0.02
CA ASN A 9 4.30 0.01 -1.38
C ASN A 9 3.13 0.11 -2.34
N THR A 10 1.98 -0.45 -2.00
CA THR A 10 0.78 -0.48 -2.85
C THR A 10 -0.12 0.72 -2.66
N MET A 11 0.02 1.44 -1.55
CA MET A 11 -0.85 2.55 -1.16
C MET A 11 -2.35 2.17 -1.08
N MET A 12 -2.66 0.88 -0.94
CA MET A 12 -4.04 0.40 -0.80
C MET A 12 -4.66 0.88 0.51
N ARG A 13 -5.98 1.03 0.50
CA ARG A 13 -6.72 1.23 1.76
C ARG A 13 -6.66 -0.04 2.61
N SER A 14 -6.67 0.11 3.93
CA SER A 14 -6.64 -1.04 4.83
C SER A 14 -7.79 -2.02 4.56
N GLY A 15 -9.00 -1.51 4.26
CA GLY A 15 -10.15 -2.36 3.92
C GLY A 15 -9.94 -3.17 2.64
N GLU A 16 -9.33 -2.57 1.61
CA GLU A 16 -8.98 -3.26 0.36
C GLU A 16 -7.94 -4.36 0.60
N LEU A 17 -6.97 -4.12 1.47
CA LEU A 17 -5.97 -5.13 1.86
C LEU A 17 -6.59 -6.29 2.65
N PHE A 18 -7.53 -6.01 3.55
CA PHE A 18 -8.22 -7.07 4.29
C PHE A 18 -9.02 -7.99 3.36
N GLY A 19 -9.61 -7.45 2.30
CA GLY A 19 -10.35 -8.22 1.31
C GLY A 19 -9.52 -8.80 0.17
N LEU A 20 -8.21 -8.53 0.11
CA LEU A 20 -7.35 -8.97 -0.99
C LEU A 20 -7.17 -10.48 -1.00
N LYS A 21 -7.45 -11.12 -2.14
CA LYS A 21 -7.28 -12.55 -2.37
C LYS A 21 -6.08 -12.83 -3.26
N TRP A 22 -5.51 -14.03 -3.14
CA TRP A 22 -4.34 -14.43 -3.94
C TRP A 22 -4.60 -14.43 -5.45
N LYS A 23 -5.83 -14.72 -5.90
CA LYS A 23 -6.22 -14.62 -7.32
C LYS A 23 -6.03 -13.23 -7.92
N ASN A 24 -6.04 -12.20 -7.07
CA ASN A 24 -5.98 -10.79 -7.43
C ASN A 24 -4.55 -10.22 -7.35
N VAL A 25 -3.55 -11.07 -7.15
CA VAL A 25 -2.14 -10.65 -7.04
C VAL A 25 -1.28 -11.50 -7.96
N LYS A 26 -0.69 -10.86 -8.96
CA LYS A 26 0.29 -11.48 -9.86
C LYS A 26 1.65 -10.84 -9.63
N VAL A 27 2.62 -11.65 -9.17
CA VAL A 27 4.00 -11.19 -8.97
C VAL A 27 4.82 -11.54 -10.21
N TYR A 28 5.66 -10.62 -10.64
CA TYR A 28 6.60 -10.81 -11.75
C TYR A 28 7.89 -10.03 -11.51
N GLU A 29 8.93 -10.37 -12.26
CA GLU A 29 10.22 -9.69 -12.22
C GLU A 29 10.42 -8.88 -13.50
N LYS A 30 10.86 -7.64 -13.34
CA LYS A 30 11.26 -6.77 -14.44
C LYS A 30 12.33 -5.78 -13.93
N ASP A 31 13.39 -5.59 -14.73
CA ASP A 31 14.49 -4.66 -14.44
C ASP A 31 15.12 -4.91 -13.03
N ASN A 32 15.35 -6.18 -12.69
CA ASN A 32 15.88 -6.64 -11.39
C ASN A 32 14.99 -6.28 -10.17
N TYR A 33 13.72 -5.93 -10.40
CA TYR A 33 12.76 -5.65 -9.34
C TYR A 33 11.59 -6.61 -9.37
N LYS A 34 11.11 -6.98 -8.18
CA LYS A 34 9.86 -7.73 -8.01
C LYS A 34 8.68 -6.76 -7.96
N TRP A 35 7.79 -6.91 -8.93
CA TRP A 35 6.56 -6.15 -9.08
C TRP A 35 5.36 -7.00 -8.69
N ALA A 36 4.28 -6.34 -8.30
CA ALA A 36 2.98 -6.95 -8.10
C ALA A 36 1.94 -6.20 -8.93
N GLU A 37 1.28 -6.89 -9.84
CA GLU A 37 0.04 -6.43 -10.47
C GLU A 37 -1.11 -6.82 -9.55
N ILE A 38 -1.95 -5.87 -9.21
CA ILE A 38 -3.00 -6.02 -8.20
C ILE A 38 -4.33 -5.58 -8.78
N ILE A 39 -5.33 -6.45 -8.65
CA ILE A 39 -6.72 -6.18 -8.99
C ILE A 39 -7.46 -5.87 -7.69
N VAL A 40 -8.02 -4.67 -7.57
CA VAL A 40 -8.93 -4.31 -6.48
C VAL A 40 -10.35 -4.41 -6.99
N GLU A 41 -11.09 -5.39 -6.49
CA GLU A 41 -12.50 -5.59 -6.85
C GLU A 41 -13.37 -4.45 -6.27
N GLY A 42 -14.33 -3.95 -7.04
CA GLY A 42 -15.20 -2.84 -6.67
C GLY A 42 -15.96 -3.06 -5.37
N GLU A 43 -16.33 -4.31 -5.08
CA GLU A 43 -17.00 -4.69 -3.82
C GLU A 43 -16.16 -4.37 -2.58
N THR A 44 -14.84 -4.46 -2.68
CA THR A 44 -13.90 -4.15 -1.59
C THR A 44 -13.46 -2.69 -1.58
N SER A 45 -13.77 -1.95 -2.65
CA SER A 45 -13.37 -0.56 -2.86
C SER A 45 -14.41 0.42 -2.35
N LYS A 46 -13.98 1.48 -1.63
CA LYS A 46 -14.87 2.57 -1.19
C LYS A 46 -15.61 3.25 -2.36
N VAL A 47 -15.01 3.30 -3.54
CA VAL A 47 -15.57 3.90 -4.75
C VAL A 47 -16.36 2.91 -5.62
N ARG A 48 -16.49 1.65 -5.20
CA ARG A 48 -17.22 0.56 -5.88
C ARG A 48 -16.86 0.41 -7.37
N LYS A 49 -15.60 0.67 -7.72
CA LYS A 49 -15.07 0.49 -9.08
C LYS A 49 -13.85 -0.42 -9.01
N ASP A 50 -13.77 -1.34 -9.94
CA ASP A 50 -12.58 -2.16 -10.16
C ASP A 50 -11.42 -1.27 -10.59
N ARG A 51 -10.23 -1.61 -10.15
CA ARG A 51 -9.01 -1.02 -10.66
C ARG A 51 -7.88 -2.03 -10.69
N VAL A 52 -7.02 -1.90 -11.68
CA VAL A 52 -5.77 -2.66 -11.79
C VAL A 52 -4.63 -1.67 -11.71
N PHE A 53 -3.62 -2.00 -10.95
CA PHE A 53 -2.41 -1.19 -10.86
C PHE A 53 -1.20 -2.06 -10.54
N VAL A 54 -0.01 -1.51 -10.74
CA VAL A 54 1.26 -2.17 -10.49
C VAL A 54 1.99 -1.45 -9.37
N ALA A 55 2.56 -2.22 -8.44
CA ALA A 55 3.36 -1.69 -7.35
C ALA A 55 4.67 -2.47 -7.20
N ARG A 56 5.70 -1.80 -6.70
CA ARG A 56 6.94 -2.48 -6.24
C ARG A 56 6.66 -3.26 -4.95
N GLY A 57 7.52 -4.19 -4.63
CA GLY A 57 7.41 -4.97 -3.39
C GLY A 57 6.75 -6.33 -3.59
N GLY A 58 6.74 -6.88 -4.81
CA GLY A 58 6.30 -8.24 -5.11
C GLY A 58 6.96 -9.30 -4.23
N ASN A 59 8.24 -9.08 -3.85
CA ASN A 59 8.97 -9.93 -2.91
C ASN A 59 8.28 -10.06 -1.54
N HIS A 60 7.50 -9.07 -1.10
CA HIS A 60 6.75 -9.16 0.16
C HIS A 60 5.56 -10.12 0.03
N PHE A 61 4.90 -10.14 -1.13
CA PHE A 61 3.83 -11.08 -1.43
C PHE A 61 4.38 -12.51 -1.55
N GLU A 62 5.48 -12.72 -2.28
CA GLU A 62 6.13 -14.03 -2.39
C GLU A 62 6.54 -14.59 -1.02
N ARG A 63 7.14 -13.73 -0.17
CA ARG A 63 7.55 -14.12 1.18
C ARG A 63 6.33 -14.43 2.05
N LEU A 64 5.26 -13.65 1.96
CA LEU A 64 4.03 -13.90 2.68
C LEU A 64 3.37 -15.21 2.23
N LYS A 65 3.35 -15.48 0.92
CA LYS A 65 2.81 -16.73 0.36
C LYS A 65 3.55 -17.95 0.87
N ARG A 66 4.89 -17.88 1.02
CA ARG A 66 5.69 -18.96 1.61
C ARG A 66 5.43 -19.20 3.10
N LEU A 67 5.02 -18.18 3.83
CA LEU A 67 4.71 -18.24 5.26
C LEU A 67 3.26 -18.65 5.55
N SER A 68 2.35 -18.47 4.58
CA SER A 68 0.93 -18.75 4.74
C SER A 68 0.60 -20.21 4.51
N LYS A 69 -0.31 -20.77 5.31
CA LYS A 69 -0.95 -22.09 5.08
C LYS A 69 -2.09 -22.00 4.07
N HIS A 70 -2.58 -20.81 3.77
CA HIS A 70 -3.73 -20.53 2.90
C HIS A 70 -3.25 -19.73 1.68
N THR A 71 -3.09 -20.43 0.54
CA THR A 71 -2.47 -19.85 -0.66
C THR A 71 -3.24 -20.13 -1.95
N LYS A 72 -4.45 -20.70 -1.84
CA LYS A 72 -5.34 -20.89 -2.99
C LYS A 72 -5.81 -19.53 -3.51
N GLY A 73 -6.19 -19.45 -4.77
CA GLY A 73 -6.64 -18.21 -5.37
C GLY A 73 -7.80 -17.52 -4.62
N SER A 74 -8.70 -18.32 -4.06
CA SER A 74 -9.85 -17.83 -3.25
C SER A 74 -9.47 -17.36 -1.84
N ASP A 75 -8.29 -17.74 -1.34
CA ASP A 75 -7.88 -17.43 0.02
C ASP A 75 -7.44 -15.96 0.14
N PHE A 76 -7.65 -15.38 1.31
CA PHE A 76 -7.16 -14.03 1.59
C PHE A 76 -5.64 -14.01 1.71
N VAL A 77 -5.03 -12.94 1.20
CA VAL A 77 -3.58 -12.72 1.32
C VAL A 77 -3.17 -12.56 2.78
N PHE A 78 -4.02 -11.94 3.59
CA PHE A 78 -3.80 -11.72 5.01
C PHE A 78 -4.79 -12.53 5.83
N THR A 79 -4.30 -13.63 6.39
CA THR A 79 -5.08 -14.57 7.22
C THR A 79 -4.42 -14.77 8.58
N LEU A 80 -5.18 -15.32 9.54
CA LEU A 80 -4.64 -15.88 10.76
C LEU A 80 -4.22 -17.32 10.47
N ASN A 81 -2.94 -17.64 10.66
CA ASN A 81 -2.36 -18.95 10.30
C ASN A 81 -2.79 -20.12 11.18
N ASP A 82 -3.35 -19.85 12.35
CA ASP A 82 -3.69 -20.82 13.39
C ASP A 82 -5.15 -21.27 13.36
N SER A 83 -5.97 -20.69 12.50
CA SER A 83 -7.38 -21.04 12.39
C SER A 83 -7.57 -22.22 11.44
N THR A 84 -8.35 -23.22 11.87
CA THR A 84 -8.88 -24.28 11.00
C THR A 84 -9.82 -23.72 9.91
N HIS A 85 -10.30 -22.50 10.10
CA HIS A 85 -11.12 -21.76 9.18
C HIS A 85 -10.34 -20.50 8.74
N TRP A 86 -10.21 -20.29 7.45
CA TRP A 86 -9.58 -19.11 6.88
C TRP A 86 -10.44 -17.86 7.16
N HIS A 87 -9.95 -17.00 8.01
CA HIS A 87 -10.56 -15.69 8.27
C HIS A 87 -9.61 -14.60 7.83
N ALA A 88 -10.16 -13.54 7.27
CA ALA A 88 -9.39 -12.33 7.04
C ALA A 88 -8.79 -11.83 8.36
N LEU A 89 -7.58 -11.26 8.28
CA LEU A 89 -6.91 -10.68 9.44
C LEU A 89 -7.80 -9.64 10.11
N ASN A 90 -7.95 -9.76 11.43
CA ASN A 90 -8.77 -8.84 12.22
C ASN A 90 -8.07 -7.48 12.36
N ARG A 91 -8.79 -6.40 12.07
CA ARG A 91 -8.30 -5.02 12.17
C ARG A 91 -7.77 -4.69 13.58
N ARG A 92 -8.49 -5.09 14.65
CA ARG A 92 -8.08 -4.82 16.05
C ARG A 92 -6.74 -5.49 16.37
N ALA A 93 -6.54 -6.74 15.95
CA ALA A 93 -5.28 -7.45 16.13
C ALA A 93 -4.13 -6.71 15.41
N LEU A 94 -4.40 -6.22 14.19
CA LEU A 94 -3.39 -5.50 13.43
C LEU A 94 -3.05 -4.14 14.04
N GLU A 95 -4.03 -3.40 14.56
CA GLU A 95 -3.81 -2.15 15.29
C GLU A 95 -2.99 -2.36 16.56
N TYR A 96 -3.25 -3.45 17.28
CA TYR A 96 -2.43 -3.85 18.43
C TYR A 96 -0.98 -4.12 18.03
N HIS A 97 -0.75 -4.92 16.99
CA HIS A 97 0.59 -5.19 16.48
C HIS A 97 1.29 -3.95 15.93
N PHE A 98 0.55 -3.02 15.32
CA PHE A 98 1.09 -1.75 14.86
C PHE A 98 1.61 -0.91 16.03
N LYS A 99 0.83 -0.78 17.10
CA LYS A 99 1.27 -0.08 18.32
C LYS A 99 2.53 -0.71 18.93
N ARG A 100 2.58 -2.04 19.03
CA ARG A 100 3.77 -2.76 19.48
C ARG A 100 4.98 -2.53 18.60
N LEU A 101 4.77 -2.47 17.26
CA LEU A 101 5.85 -2.16 16.33
C LEU A 101 6.42 -0.77 16.57
N LEU A 102 5.55 0.24 16.72
CA LEU A 102 5.98 1.62 16.99
C LEU A 102 6.78 1.72 18.28
N GLN A 103 6.32 1.08 19.36
CA GLN A 103 7.04 1.00 20.62
C GLN A 103 8.41 0.31 20.49
N GLY A 104 8.45 -0.83 19.76
CA GLY A 104 9.67 -1.61 19.55
C GLY A 104 10.74 -0.87 18.72
N VAL A 105 10.36 0.13 17.92
CA VAL A 105 11.30 1.00 17.19
C VAL A 105 11.51 2.36 17.86
N GLY A 106 11.07 2.52 19.12
CA GLY A 106 11.32 3.72 19.93
C GLY A 106 10.43 4.92 19.57
N ILE A 107 9.32 4.74 18.84
CA ILE A 107 8.37 5.82 18.57
C ILE A 107 7.40 5.94 19.74
N THR A 108 7.63 6.90 20.63
CA THR A 108 6.84 7.15 21.84
C THR A 108 5.74 8.18 21.64
N ASP A 109 5.88 9.06 20.66
CA ASP A 109 4.99 10.18 20.34
C ASP A 109 3.89 9.80 19.30
N ALA A 110 3.62 8.50 19.14
CA ALA A 110 2.67 7.99 18.15
C ALA A 110 1.25 8.57 18.29
N LYS A 111 0.80 8.85 19.53
CA LYS A 111 -0.51 9.43 19.81
C LYS A 111 -0.57 10.90 19.38
N GLU A 112 0.43 11.68 19.69
CA GLU A 112 0.56 13.11 19.33
C GLU A 112 0.62 13.25 17.82
N ARG A 113 1.42 12.41 17.14
CA ARG A 113 1.52 12.33 15.68
C ARG A 113 0.32 11.67 15.00
N LYS A 114 -0.66 11.19 15.76
CA LYS A 114 -1.86 10.49 15.26
C LYS A 114 -1.52 9.33 14.34
N LEU A 115 -0.45 8.57 14.66
CA LEU A 115 -0.03 7.44 13.84
C LEU A 115 -1.01 6.27 13.98
N GLN A 116 -1.45 5.76 12.85
CA GLN A 116 -2.40 4.66 12.73
C GLN A 116 -2.07 3.79 11.51
N LEU A 117 -2.75 2.68 11.32
CA LEU A 117 -2.53 1.79 10.16
C LEU A 117 -2.52 2.55 8.83
N TYR A 118 -3.42 3.50 8.69
CA TYR A 118 -3.55 4.32 7.49
C TYR A 118 -2.31 5.18 7.20
N SER A 119 -1.47 5.45 8.21
CA SER A 119 -0.22 6.21 8.05
C SER A 119 0.77 5.54 7.11
N CYS A 120 0.72 4.21 6.97
CA CYS A 120 1.54 3.51 5.96
C CYS A 120 1.15 3.90 4.54
N ARG A 121 -0.15 4.06 4.26
CA ARG A 121 -0.63 4.56 2.97
C ARG A 121 -0.23 6.02 2.77
N HIS A 122 -0.39 6.87 3.78
CA HIS A 122 0.04 8.27 3.72
C HIS A 122 1.53 8.37 3.37
N TYR A 123 2.37 7.59 4.03
CA TYR A 123 3.80 7.51 3.73
C TYR A 123 4.06 7.14 2.27
N GLY A 124 3.41 6.08 1.78
CA GLY A 124 3.58 5.60 0.40
C GLY A 124 3.21 6.65 -0.65
N ILE A 125 2.12 7.37 -0.45
CA ILE A 125 1.66 8.45 -1.34
C ILE A 125 2.61 9.65 -1.25
N SER A 126 2.89 10.15 -0.06
CA SER A 126 3.78 11.31 0.16
C SER A 126 5.17 11.07 -0.45
N LYS A 127 5.72 9.87 -0.28
CA LYS A 127 7.03 9.53 -0.84
C LYS A 127 7.05 9.62 -2.36
N ARG A 128 5.97 9.20 -3.03
CA ARG A 128 5.86 9.25 -4.50
C ARG A 128 5.63 10.68 -5.00
N VAL A 129 4.75 11.43 -4.34
CA VAL A 129 4.52 12.84 -4.65
C VAL A 129 5.82 13.64 -4.54
N ASN A 130 6.57 13.45 -3.44
CA ASN A 130 7.85 14.14 -3.21
C ASN A 130 8.96 13.71 -4.19
N ASN A 131 8.81 12.53 -4.79
CA ASN A 131 9.73 12.05 -5.82
C ASN A 131 9.27 12.39 -7.26
N GLY A 132 8.23 13.24 -7.42
CA GLY A 132 7.78 13.73 -8.73
C GLY A 132 6.93 12.72 -9.51
N ALA A 133 6.24 11.80 -8.84
CA ALA A 133 5.32 10.90 -9.54
C ALA A 133 4.20 11.68 -10.24
N ASN A 134 3.76 11.17 -11.40
CA ASN A 134 2.59 11.72 -12.09
C ASN A 134 1.35 11.63 -11.20
N ILE A 135 0.80 12.78 -10.81
CA ILE A 135 -0.31 12.89 -9.84
C ILE A 135 -1.59 12.24 -10.36
N VAL A 136 -1.86 12.36 -11.68
CA VAL A 136 -3.07 11.77 -12.30
C VAL A 136 -3.01 10.24 -12.24
N GLN A 137 -1.87 9.67 -12.62
CA GLN A 137 -1.67 8.22 -12.55
C GLN A 137 -1.69 7.73 -11.09
N LEU A 138 -1.00 8.45 -10.19
CA LEU A 138 -0.98 8.11 -8.78
C LEU A 138 -2.39 8.12 -8.15
N ALA A 139 -3.23 9.07 -8.52
CA ALA A 139 -4.62 9.14 -8.06
C ALA A 139 -5.43 7.90 -8.51
N LYS A 140 -5.28 7.48 -9.77
CA LYS A 140 -5.89 6.26 -10.31
C LYS A 140 -5.41 5.03 -9.53
N ASP A 141 -4.10 4.85 -9.37
CA ASP A 141 -3.50 3.70 -8.69
C ASP A 141 -3.94 3.63 -7.20
N CYS A 142 -4.05 4.78 -6.53
CA CYS A 142 -4.54 4.86 -5.16
C CYS A 142 -6.07 4.73 -5.03
N GLY A 143 -6.82 4.83 -6.13
CA GLY A 143 -8.28 4.86 -6.12
C GLY A 143 -8.83 6.09 -5.39
N THR A 144 -8.29 7.28 -5.68
CA THR A 144 -8.69 8.57 -5.10
C THR A 144 -8.73 9.65 -6.18
N SER A 145 -9.13 10.87 -5.85
CA SER A 145 -9.13 11.98 -6.80
C SER A 145 -7.78 12.70 -6.84
N VAL A 146 -7.49 13.34 -7.97
CA VAL A 146 -6.33 14.23 -8.13
C VAL A 146 -6.39 15.36 -7.11
N GLU A 147 -7.57 15.97 -6.93
CA GLU A 147 -7.80 17.02 -5.93
C GLU A 147 -7.42 16.56 -4.51
N HIS A 148 -7.79 15.35 -4.13
CA HIS A 148 -7.41 14.82 -2.81
C HIS A 148 -5.90 14.64 -2.67
N ILE A 149 -5.22 14.13 -3.71
CA ILE A 149 -3.75 14.01 -3.71
C ILE A 149 -3.12 15.38 -3.57
N THR A 150 -3.54 16.35 -4.37
CA THR A 150 -2.97 17.70 -4.38
C THR A 150 -3.17 18.41 -3.05
N LYS A 151 -4.40 18.40 -2.53
CA LYS A 151 -4.73 19.06 -1.28
C LYS A 151 -4.04 18.44 -0.05
N THR A 152 -3.85 17.12 -0.05
CA THR A 152 -3.39 16.41 1.15
C THR A 152 -1.88 16.14 1.15
N TYR A 153 -1.28 15.93 0.00
CA TYR A 153 0.09 15.43 -0.12
C TYR A 153 1.03 16.32 -0.92
N TYR A 154 0.48 17.20 -1.76
CA TYR A 154 1.29 18.07 -2.58
C TYR A 154 1.61 19.34 -1.79
N HIS A 155 2.77 19.36 -1.17
CA HIS A 155 3.33 20.54 -0.57
C HIS A 155 4.38 21.09 -1.54
N SER A 156 4.11 22.23 -2.16
CA SER A 156 5.06 22.89 -3.06
C SER A 156 6.35 23.19 -2.29
N ASN A 157 7.47 22.70 -2.81
CA ASN A 157 8.79 23.05 -2.31
C ASN A 157 9.69 23.41 -3.50
N LEU A 158 10.76 24.17 -3.25
CA LEU A 158 11.71 24.62 -4.28
C LEU A 158 12.27 23.46 -5.10
N ARG A 159 12.58 22.32 -4.45
CA ARG A 159 13.10 21.11 -5.14
C ARG A 159 12.13 20.56 -6.17
N ASN A 160 10.81 20.54 -5.88
CA ASN A 160 9.80 20.10 -6.84
C ASN A 160 9.67 21.13 -8.00
N SER A 161 9.81 22.42 -7.72
CA SER A 161 9.79 23.47 -8.73
C SER A 161 11.01 23.35 -9.66
N GLU A 162 12.21 23.25 -9.13
CA GLU A 162 13.45 23.04 -9.89
C GLU A 162 13.34 21.81 -10.81
N ARG A 163 12.88 20.68 -10.28
CA ARG A 163 12.72 19.45 -11.03
C ARG A 163 11.72 19.59 -12.18
N ASN A 164 10.57 20.22 -11.94
CA ASN A 164 9.56 20.43 -12.98
C ASN A 164 10.08 21.34 -14.11
N MET A 165 10.91 22.32 -13.78
CA MET A 165 11.49 23.23 -14.77
C MET A 165 12.64 22.55 -15.56
N ALA A 166 13.28 21.54 -14.99
CA ALA A 166 14.38 20.82 -15.65
C ALA A 166 13.89 19.78 -16.69
N ILE A 167 12.64 19.30 -16.61
CA ILE A 167 12.11 18.23 -17.48
C ILE A 167 12.26 18.53 -18.99
N MET A 168 12.23 19.79 -19.41
CA MET A 168 12.41 20.15 -20.82
C MET A 168 13.83 19.93 -21.36
N TYR A 169 14.80 19.67 -20.49
CA TYR A 169 16.21 19.57 -20.83
C TYR A 169 16.79 18.16 -20.61
N GLU A 170 15.94 17.20 -20.13
CA GLU A 170 16.30 15.78 -20.03
C GLU A 170 16.00 15.11 -21.40
N GLU A 171 17.05 14.88 -22.23
CA GLU A 171 17.01 14.01 -23.40
C GLU A 171 17.32 12.56 -23.04
#